data_9beba54aaf6b7a5166837ae779609710
#
_entry.id   9beba54aaf6b7a5166837ae779609710
#
_cell.length_a   1.000
_cell.length_b   1.000
_cell.length_c   1.000
_cell.angle_alpha   90.00
_cell.angle_beta   90.00
_cell.angle_gamma   90.00
#
_symmetry.space_group_name_H-M   'P 1'
#
loop_
_entity.id
_entity.type
_entity.pdbx_description
1 polymer ?
#
loop_
_entity_poly.entity_id
_entity_poly.type
_entity_poly.pdbx_seq_one_letter_code
_entity_poly.pdbx_strand_id
1 'polypeptide(L)'
;MAEPKNDNIINITIPEDELWENLKISNDFIFAKVMRNPELCKGLLERLLDISIDHIEYPEEQKTIDIAKDSKSVRLDVYIKDGKGTVYNVEIQTTSNRNLPKRTRYYAGMIDLNEIEKGADYSGLPQSFVIFICTFDAFGEDRWKYTFQNVCMEDKKLLLNDGIVKVFLIQLEQKAILTKMQKTY
;
A
#
# COMPACT_ATOMS: atom_id res chain seq x y z
N MET A 1 3.53 42.93 12.54
CA MET A 1 4.51 41.83 12.53
C MET A 1 3.96 40.78 13.46
N ALA A 2 3.43 39.68 12.92
CA ALA A 2 2.94 38.54 13.68
C ALA A 2 4.01 37.47 13.62
N GLU A 3 4.46 36.98 14.77
CA GLU A 3 5.42 35.89 14.90
C GLU A 3 4.81 34.56 14.41
N PRO A 4 5.57 33.67 13.78
CA PRO A 4 5.08 32.38 13.34
C PRO A 4 4.85 31.50 14.57
N LYS A 5 3.66 30.90 14.65
CA LYS A 5 3.32 29.87 15.64
C LYS A 5 4.20 28.66 15.46
N ASN A 6 4.91 28.34 16.51
CA ASN A 6 5.76 27.19 16.67
C ASN A 6 4.88 25.93 16.70
N ASP A 7 4.78 25.21 15.58
CA ASP A 7 4.16 23.89 15.54
C ASP A 7 5.08 22.93 16.30
N ASN A 8 4.66 22.56 17.49
CA ASN A 8 5.30 21.55 18.33
C ASN A 8 5.32 20.21 17.55
N ILE A 9 6.41 19.93 16.89
CA ILE A 9 6.75 18.60 16.43
C ILE A 9 7.01 17.78 17.70
N ILE A 10 6.00 17.03 18.13
CA ILE A 10 6.18 16.02 19.18
C ILE A 10 7.03 14.91 18.54
N ASN A 11 8.33 14.94 18.78
CA ASN A 11 9.22 13.82 18.48
C ASN A 11 8.85 12.66 19.41
N ILE A 12 7.90 11.83 18.97
CA ILE A 12 7.63 10.56 19.64
C ILE A 12 8.67 9.58 19.10
N THR A 13 9.76 9.41 19.83
CA THR A 13 10.71 8.32 19.63
C THR A 13 10.08 7.08 20.24
N ILE A 14 9.27 6.38 19.49
CA ILE A 14 8.79 5.04 19.85
C ILE A 14 9.86 4.07 19.36
N PRO A 15 10.40 3.17 20.21
CA PRO A 15 11.30 2.11 19.75
C PRO A 15 10.65 1.32 18.61
N GLU A 16 11.42 0.97 17.57
CA GLU A 16 10.89 0.32 16.37
C GLU A 16 10.11 -0.96 16.70
N ASP A 17 10.60 -1.75 17.63
CA ASP A 17 9.98 -2.98 18.13
C ASP A 17 8.64 -2.72 18.83
N GLU A 18 8.53 -1.68 19.67
CA GLU A 18 7.28 -1.30 20.33
C GLU A 18 6.26 -0.69 19.36
N LEU A 19 6.71 0.00 18.30
CA LEU A 19 5.85 0.56 17.30
C LEU A 19 5.06 -0.54 16.57
N TRP A 20 5.75 -1.61 16.20
CA TRP A 20 5.14 -2.72 15.46
C TRP A 20 4.22 -3.58 16.33
N GLU A 21 4.54 -3.73 17.63
CA GLU A 21 3.72 -4.50 18.57
C GLU A 21 2.40 -3.81 18.93
N ASN A 22 2.39 -2.48 18.97
CA ASN A 22 1.23 -1.68 19.39
C ASN A 22 0.44 -1.03 18.25
N LEU A 23 0.86 -1.19 17.01
CA LEU A 23 0.21 -0.62 15.86
C LEU A 23 -1.14 -1.30 15.61
N LYS A 24 -2.19 -0.81 16.27
CA LYS A 24 -3.57 -1.11 15.85
C LYS A 24 -3.81 -0.38 14.54
N ILE A 25 -3.55 -1.07 13.43
CA ILE A 25 -3.74 -0.55 12.05
C ILE A 25 -5.21 -0.13 11.81
N SER A 26 -6.14 -0.60 12.64
CA SER A 26 -7.52 -0.11 12.67
C SER A 26 -7.68 1.34 13.13
N ASN A 27 -6.60 1.98 13.60
CA ASN A 27 -6.63 3.40 13.92
C ASN A 27 -6.08 4.18 12.72
N ASP A 28 -6.98 4.69 11.88
CA ASP A 28 -6.68 5.47 10.67
C ASP A 28 -5.68 6.60 10.94
N PHE A 29 -5.73 7.20 12.13
CA PHE A 29 -4.84 8.29 12.51
C PHE A 29 -3.39 7.83 12.71
N ILE A 30 -3.18 6.72 13.42
CA ILE A 30 -1.83 6.17 13.67
C ILE A 30 -1.24 5.66 12.35
N PHE A 31 -2.03 4.94 11.56
CA PHE A 31 -1.61 4.49 10.25
C PHE A 31 -1.20 5.65 9.33
N ALA A 32 -2.04 6.68 9.21
CA ALA A 32 -1.72 7.85 8.41
C ALA A 32 -0.45 8.55 8.89
N LYS A 33 -0.21 8.60 10.21
CA LYS A 33 1.00 9.18 10.77
C LYS A 33 2.26 8.37 10.46
N VAL A 34 2.19 7.04 10.55
CA VAL A 34 3.28 6.14 10.16
C VAL A 34 3.57 6.26 8.67
N MET A 35 2.53 6.22 7.85
CA MET A 35 2.67 6.29 6.39
C MET A 35 3.15 7.65 5.89
N ARG A 36 3.05 8.72 6.70
CA ARG A 36 3.61 10.06 6.40
C ARG A 36 5.09 10.21 6.77
N ASN A 37 5.64 9.31 7.54
CA ASN A 37 7.07 9.31 7.86
C ASN A 37 7.80 8.43 6.83
N PRO A 38 8.73 8.98 6.00
CA PRO A 38 9.39 8.22 4.93
C PRO A 38 10.12 6.98 5.41
N GLU A 39 10.84 7.07 6.52
CA GLU A 39 11.62 5.96 7.06
C GLU A 39 10.71 4.85 7.62
N LEU A 40 9.68 5.22 8.38
CA LEU A 40 8.73 4.25 8.90
C LEU A 40 7.92 3.58 7.78
N CYS A 41 7.49 4.37 6.78
CA CYS A 41 6.78 3.86 5.63
C CYS A 41 7.64 2.90 4.82
N LYS A 42 8.90 3.27 4.54
CA LYS A 42 9.87 2.40 3.86
C LYS A 42 10.04 1.09 4.62
N GLY A 43 10.38 1.14 5.91
CA GLY A 43 10.58 -0.06 6.73
C GLY A 43 9.34 -0.96 6.79
N LEU A 44 8.12 -0.36 6.83
CA LEU A 44 6.88 -1.11 6.76
C LEU A 44 6.72 -1.84 5.42
N LEU A 45 6.86 -1.12 4.30
CA LEU A 45 6.69 -1.69 2.97
C LEU A 45 7.73 -2.77 2.67
N GLU A 46 8.99 -2.56 3.01
CA GLU A 46 10.06 -3.55 2.85
C GLU A 46 9.73 -4.86 3.58
N ARG A 47 9.29 -4.75 4.85
CA ARG A 47 8.93 -5.91 5.66
C ARG A 47 7.68 -6.63 5.16
N LEU A 48 6.65 -5.88 4.72
CA LEU A 48 5.39 -6.46 4.26
C LEU A 48 5.50 -7.11 2.87
N LEU A 49 6.33 -6.54 1.99
CA LEU A 49 6.45 -6.97 0.60
C LEU A 49 7.64 -7.88 0.35
N ASP A 50 8.58 -7.96 1.31
CA ASP A 50 9.86 -8.68 1.16
C ASP A 50 10.68 -8.15 -0.04
N ILE A 51 10.81 -6.82 -0.11
CA ILE A 51 11.54 -6.10 -1.14
C ILE A 51 12.49 -5.09 -0.51
N SER A 52 13.45 -4.58 -1.28
CA SER A 52 14.31 -3.47 -0.87
C SER A 52 13.88 -2.19 -1.58
N ILE A 53 13.66 -1.12 -0.81
CA ILE A 53 13.29 0.21 -1.27
C ILE A 53 14.46 1.15 -1.00
N ASP A 54 14.87 1.93 -2.00
CA ASP A 54 15.94 2.90 -1.83
C ASP A 54 15.48 4.06 -0.92
N HIS A 55 14.55 4.85 -1.37
CA HIS A 55 13.94 5.92 -0.59
C HIS A 55 12.48 6.12 -1.02
N ILE A 56 11.70 6.79 -0.15
CA ILE A 56 10.29 7.10 -0.40
C ILE A 56 10.16 8.55 -0.85
N GLU A 57 9.41 8.74 -1.93
CA GLU A 57 8.95 10.02 -2.42
C GLU A 57 7.43 10.14 -2.25
N TYR A 58 6.97 11.26 -1.66
CA TYR A 58 5.54 11.53 -1.54
C TYR A 58 5.11 12.53 -2.62
N PRO A 59 4.46 12.09 -3.70
CA PRO A 59 3.99 13.03 -4.71
C PRO A 59 2.83 13.90 -4.19
N GLU A 60 1.95 13.35 -3.35
CA GLU A 60 0.80 14.09 -2.76
C GLU A 60 0.27 13.38 -1.51
N GLU A 61 -0.25 14.13 -0.51
CA GLU A 61 -0.75 13.58 0.76
C GLU A 61 -2.05 12.76 0.64
N GLN A 62 -2.91 13.06 -0.33
CA GLN A 62 -4.14 12.33 -0.63
C GLN A 62 -4.41 12.48 -2.12
N LYS A 63 -3.95 11.51 -2.89
CA LYS A 63 -4.13 11.54 -4.33
C LYS A 63 -5.57 11.25 -4.70
N THR A 64 -6.23 12.22 -5.34
CA THR A 64 -7.49 11.98 -6.03
C THR A 64 -7.21 11.85 -7.51
N ILE A 65 -7.63 10.74 -8.10
CA ILE A 65 -7.49 10.49 -9.54
C ILE A 65 -8.87 10.63 -10.16
N ASP A 66 -9.07 11.69 -10.93
CA ASP A 66 -10.28 11.97 -11.68
C ASP A 66 -9.99 11.85 -13.18
N ILE A 67 -10.70 10.97 -13.87
CA ILE A 67 -10.52 10.78 -15.33
C ILE A 67 -11.44 11.70 -16.13
N ALA A 68 -12.68 11.89 -15.69
CA ALA A 68 -13.67 12.72 -16.35
C ALA A 68 -14.75 13.16 -15.36
N LYS A 69 -15.45 14.25 -15.71
CA LYS A 69 -16.45 14.92 -14.85
C LYS A 69 -17.58 14.00 -14.37
N ASP A 70 -17.86 12.91 -15.11
CA ASP A 70 -18.92 11.93 -14.79
C ASP A 70 -18.37 10.53 -14.49
N SER A 71 -17.04 10.38 -14.33
CA SER A 71 -16.42 9.10 -13.98
C SER A 71 -16.35 8.90 -12.47
N LYS A 72 -16.27 7.63 -12.07
CA LYS A 72 -16.03 7.30 -10.66
C LYS A 72 -14.59 7.66 -10.31
N SER A 73 -14.41 8.76 -9.60
CA SER A 73 -13.11 9.15 -9.03
C SER A 73 -12.62 8.11 -8.00
N VAL A 74 -11.32 8.05 -7.82
CA VAL A 74 -10.67 7.27 -6.77
C VAL A 74 -9.90 8.21 -5.87
N ARG A 75 -10.22 8.17 -4.57
CA ARG A 75 -9.39 8.76 -3.53
C ARG A 75 -8.54 7.64 -2.95
N LEU A 76 -7.24 7.76 -3.08
CA LEU A 76 -6.28 6.81 -2.54
C LEU A 76 -5.87 7.27 -1.13
N ASP A 77 -5.88 6.34 -0.17
CA ASP A 77 -5.56 6.65 1.23
C ASP A 77 -4.07 7.02 1.36
N VAL A 78 -3.20 6.23 0.76
CA VAL A 78 -1.76 6.50 0.71
C VAL A 78 -1.23 6.16 -0.68
N TYR A 79 -0.64 7.15 -1.34
CA TYR A 79 -0.02 7.01 -2.66
C TYR A 79 1.44 7.44 -2.60
N ILE A 80 2.34 6.54 -2.90
CA ILE A 80 3.78 6.71 -2.68
C ILE A 80 4.54 6.24 -3.92
N LYS A 81 5.66 6.90 -4.21
CA LYS A 81 6.67 6.42 -5.16
C LYS A 81 7.99 6.17 -4.44
N ASP A 82 8.76 5.23 -4.94
CA ASP A 82 10.16 5.09 -4.54
C ASP A 82 11.11 5.73 -5.57
N GLY A 83 12.40 5.79 -5.25
CA GLY A 83 13.41 6.35 -6.12
C GLY A 83 13.61 5.64 -7.47
N LYS A 84 12.97 4.48 -7.67
CA LYS A 84 12.92 3.76 -8.96
C LYS A 84 11.64 4.03 -9.74
N GLY A 85 10.74 4.86 -9.18
CA GLY A 85 9.44 5.16 -9.76
C GLY A 85 8.37 4.10 -9.50
N THR A 86 8.65 3.06 -8.69
CA THR A 86 7.63 2.08 -8.29
C THR A 86 6.53 2.76 -7.49
N VAL A 87 5.27 2.47 -7.82
CA VAL A 87 4.10 3.04 -7.16
C VAL A 87 3.55 2.08 -6.11
N TYR A 88 3.28 2.61 -4.92
CA TYR A 88 2.62 1.88 -3.84
C TYR A 88 1.35 2.61 -3.46
N ASN A 89 0.21 1.96 -3.65
CA ASN A 89 -1.08 2.39 -3.12
C ASN A 89 -1.45 1.51 -1.94
N VAL A 90 -1.61 2.12 -0.76
CA VAL A 90 -1.95 1.39 0.47
C VAL A 90 -3.30 1.88 0.99
N GLU A 91 -4.22 0.95 1.17
CA GLU A 91 -5.59 1.16 1.59
C GLU A 91 -5.90 0.40 2.89
N ILE A 92 -6.62 1.02 3.81
CA ILE A 92 -7.18 0.33 4.97
C ILE A 92 -8.62 -0.09 4.68
N GLN A 93 -8.94 -1.34 4.97
CA GLN A 93 -10.28 -1.88 4.80
C GLN A 93 -10.77 -2.53 6.10
N THR A 94 -11.67 -1.84 6.80
CA THR A 94 -12.22 -2.29 8.09
C THR A 94 -13.54 -3.04 7.96
N THR A 95 -14.21 -2.91 6.82
CA THR A 95 -15.51 -3.55 6.57
C THR A 95 -15.39 -4.56 5.44
N SER A 96 -15.91 -5.78 5.68
CA SER A 96 -15.92 -6.83 4.66
C SER A 96 -16.67 -6.38 3.40
N ASN A 97 -16.00 -6.44 2.27
CA ASN A 97 -16.54 -6.07 0.97
C ASN A 97 -16.17 -7.10 -0.08
N ARG A 98 -17.15 -7.81 -0.60
CA ARG A 98 -16.98 -8.84 -1.66
C ARG A 98 -16.40 -8.31 -2.96
N ASN A 99 -16.36 -6.98 -3.14
CA ASN A 99 -15.86 -6.35 -4.36
C ASN A 99 -14.37 -5.94 -4.29
N LEU A 100 -13.64 -6.30 -3.24
CA LEU A 100 -12.22 -5.97 -3.10
C LEU A 100 -11.38 -6.37 -4.32
N PRO A 101 -11.51 -7.58 -4.89
CA PRO A 101 -10.74 -7.94 -6.09
C PRO A 101 -11.05 -7.06 -7.30
N LYS A 102 -12.30 -6.57 -7.42
CA LYS A 102 -12.67 -5.61 -8.49
C LYS A 102 -12.16 -4.20 -8.20
N ARG A 103 -12.14 -3.79 -6.91
CA ARG A 103 -11.55 -2.51 -6.51
C ARG A 103 -10.05 -2.47 -6.80
N THR A 104 -9.30 -3.52 -6.45
CA THR A 104 -7.86 -3.59 -6.75
C THR A 104 -7.58 -3.47 -8.23
N ARG A 105 -8.38 -4.15 -9.08
CA ARG A 105 -8.26 -4.01 -10.53
C ARG A 105 -8.53 -2.58 -11.00
N TYR A 106 -9.58 -1.96 -10.47
CA TYR A 106 -9.95 -0.60 -10.83
C TYR A 106 -8.87 0.40 -10.40
N TYR A 107 -8.34 0.26 -9.17
CA TYR A 107 -7.28 1.12 -8.66
C TYR A 107 -5.99 1.00 -9.47
N ALA A 108 -5.60 -0.22 -9.85
CA ALA A 108 -4.44 -0.43 -10.74
C ALA A 108 -4.61 0.31 -12.07
N GLY A 109 -5.77 0.18 -12.73
CA GLY A 109 -6.03 0.91 -13.97
C GLY A 109 -6.06 2.43 -13.82
N MET A 110 -6.55 2.94 -12.67
CA MET A 110 -6.52 4.38 -12.37
C MET A 110 -5.10 4.89 -12.14
N ILE A 111 -4.26 4.10 -11.49
CA ILE A 111 -2.83 4.40 -11.31
C ILE A 111 -2.15 4.47 -12.68
N ASP A 112 -2.34 3.47 -13.53
CA ASP A 112 -1.75 3.44 -14.87
C ASP A 112 -2.15 4.66 -15.69
N LEU A 113 -3.44 5.05 -15.67
CA LEU A 113 -3.92 6.25 -16.35
C LEU A 113 -3.34 7.55 -15.80
N ASN A 114 -3.00 7.60 -14.52
CA ASN A 114 -2.37 8.75 -13.89
C ASN A 114 -0.87 8.83 -14.18
N GLU A 115 -0.22 7.68 -14.37
CA GLU A 115 1.22 7.60 -14.52
C GLU A 115 1.69 7.73 -15.98
N ILE A 116 0.83 7.39 -16.95
CA ILE A 116 1.20 7.44 -18.37
C ILE A 116 0.77 8.77 -19.00
N GLU A 117 1.67 9.43 -19.70
CA GLU A 117 1.35 10.62 -20.48
C GLU A 117 0.70 10.25 -21.80
N LYS A 118 -0.11 11.19 -22.34
CA LYS A 118 -0.77 10.99 -23.65
C LYS A 118 0.29 10.80 -24.74
N GLY A 119 0.24 9.65 -25.39
CA GLY A 119 1.14 9.32 -26.51
C GLY A 119 2.46 8.70 -26.09
N ALA A 120 2.69 8.51 -24.77
CA ALA A 120 3.85 7.78 -24.29
C ALA A 120 3.75 6.27 -24.61
N ASP A 121 4.90 5.61 -24.71
CA ASP A 121 4.98 4.15 -24.85
C ASP A 121 4.57 3.44 -23.55
N TYR A 122 3.91 2.30 -23.66
CA TYR A 122 3.48 1.52 -22.49
C TYR A 122 4.65 0.99 -21.65
N SER A 123 5.87 0.91 -22.17
CA SER A 123 7.07 0.58 -21.40
C SER A 123 7.38 1.61 -20.31
N GLY A 124 6.80 2.82 -20.39
CA GLY A 124 6.88 3.84 -19.36
C GLY A 124 5.96 3.60 -18.15
N LEU A 125 5.08 2.62 -18.18
CA LEU A 125 4.24 2.28 -17.03
C LEU A 125 5.11 1.74 -15.87
N PRO A 126 4.96 2.28 -14.65
CA PRO A 126 5.76 1.85 -13.51
C PRO A 126 5.30 0.48 -13.01
N GLN A 127 6.17 -0.21 -12.28
CA GLN A 127 5.72 -1.27 -11.40
C GLN A 127 4.80 -0.68 -10.33
N SER A 128 3.68 -1.33 -10.06
CA SER A 128 2.71 -0.85 -9.08
C SER A 128 2.23 -1.94 -8.12
N PHE A 129 2.12 -1.56 -6.85
CA PHE A 129 1.58 -2.38 -5.77
C PHE A 129 0.27 -1.78 -5.30
N VAL A 130 -0.83 -2.54 -5.40
CA VAL A 130 -2.11 -2.19 -4.79
C VAL A 130 -2.29 -3.06 -3.55
N ILE A 131 -2.17 -2.43 -2.38
CA ILE A 131 -2.08 -3.09 -1.08
C ILE A 131 -3.33 -2.77 -0.27
N PHE A 132 -4.06 -3.79 0.15
CA PHE A 132 -5.16 -3.66 1.10
C PHE A 132 -4.79 -4.26 2.44
N ILE A 133 -4.90 -3.47 3.50
CA ILE A 133 -4.76 -3.92 4.88
C ILE A 133 -6.16 -4.13 5.44
N CYS A 134 -6.54 -5.40 5.65
CA CYS A 134 -7.89 -5.80 6.03
C CYS A 134 -7.95 -6.23 7.50
N THR A 135 -8.96 -5.79 8.24
CA THR A 135 -9.25 -6.27 9.61
C THR A 135 -10.04 -7.60 9.61
N PHE A 136 -10.27 -8.19 8.46
CA PHE A 136 -10.99 -9.45 8.25
C PHE A 136 -10.29 -10.26 7.16
N ASP A 137 -10.46 -11.59 7.17
CA ASP A 137 -9.94 -12.43 6.09
C ASP A 137 -10.79 -12.27 4.82
N ALA A 138 -10.22 -11.60 3.82
CA ALA A 138 -10.89 -11.29 2.57
C ALA A 138 -11.17 -12.52 1.69
N PHE A 139 -10.46 -13.63 1.92
CA PHE A 139 -10.50 -14.83 1.08
C PHE A 139 -10.91 -16.11 1.84
N GLY A 140 -10.89 -16.09 3.18
CA GLY A 140 -11.32 -17.20 4.01
C GLY A 140 -10.36 -18.39 4.05
N GLU A 141 -9.10 -18.19 3.72
CA GLU A 141 -8.06 -19.23 3.68
C GLU A 141 -7.07 -19.17 4.85
N ASP A 142 -7.39 -18.37 5.88
CA ASP A 142 -6.64 -18.19 7.12
C ASP A 142 -5.14 -17.87 6.92
N ARG A 143 -4.85 -17.00 5.95
CA ARG A 143 -3.50 -16.51 5.68
C ARG A 143 -3.38 -15.06 6.11
N TRP A 144 -2.23 -14.67 6.64
CA TRP A 144 -1.94 -13.29 6.98
C TRP A 144 -1.63 -12.40 5.78
N LYS A 145 -1.21 -13.01 4.65
CA LYS A 145 -0.85 -12.33 3.41
C LYS A 145 -1.31 -13.13 2.19
N TYR A 146 -1.93 -12.44 1.25
CA TYR A 146 -2.26 -12.95 -0.07
C TYR A 146 -1.62 -12.03 -1.11
N THR A 147 -0.83 -12.61 -2.01
CA THR A 147 -0.20 -11.89 -3.13
C THR A 147 -0.69 -12.45 -4.43
N PHE A 148 -1.18 -11.59 -5.31
CA PHE A 148 -1.71 -11.96 -6.62
C PHE A 148 -0.93 -11.27 -7.73
N GLN A 149 -0.56 -12.05 -8.73
CA GLN A 149 0.01 -11.61 -10.01
C GLN A 149 -0.69 -12.38 -11.12
N ASN A 150 -0.57 -11.90 -12.36
CA ASN A 150 -1.10 -12.59 -13.51
C ASN A 150 -0.17 -13.73 -13.92
N VAL A 151 -0.73 -14.95 -14.02
CA VAL A 151 0.00 -16.16 -14.38
C VAL A 151 -0.62 -16.79 -15.62
N CYS A 152 0.19 -17.46 -16.43
CA CYS A 152 -0.28 -18.28 -17.53
C CYS A 152 -1.08 -19.48 -16.99
N MET A 153 -2.27 -19.72 -17.54
CA MET A 153 -3.12 -20.83 -17.08
C MET A 153 -2.57 -22.18 -17.49
N GLU A 154 -1.85 -22.23 -18.61
CA GLU A 154 -1.22 -23.42 -19.20
C GLU A 154 0.11 -23.76 -18.50
N ASP A 155 0.82 -22.74 -18.02
CA ASP A 155 2.05 -22.90 -17.21
C ASP A 155 2.05 -21.94 -16.01
N LYS A 156 1.76 -22.47 -14.83
CA LYS A 156 1.67 -21.69 -13.59
C LYS A 156 2.99 -21.06 -13.11
N LYS A 157 4.12 -21.45 -13.69
CA LYS A 157 5.43 -20.85 -13.40
C LYS A 157 5.70 -19.61 -14.26
N LEU A 158 4.97 -19.46 -15.36
CA LEU A 158 5.12 -18.32 -16.27
C LEU A 158 4.26 -17.15 -15.78
N LEU A 159 4.90 -16.08 -15.33
CA LEU A 159 4.25 -14.82 -14.97
C LEU A 159 4.10 -13.94 -16.21
N LEU A 160 2.99 -13.17 -16.28
CA LEU A 160 2.79 -12.18 -17.34
C LEU A 160 3.79 -11.02 -17.22
N ASN A 161 4.28 -10.73 -16.02
CA ASN A 161 5.21 -9.64 -15.73
C ASN A 161 4.72 -8.26 -16.20
N ASP A 162 3.43 -8.02 -16.03
CA ASP A 162 2.77 -6.75 -16.37
C ASP A 162 3.04 -5.61 -15.39
N GLY A 163 3.91 -5.83 -14.40
CA GLY A 163 4.30 -4.84 -13.41
C GLY A 163 3.27 -4.61 -12.30
N ILE A 164 2.12 -5.28 -12.30
CA ILE A 164 1.07 -5.08 -11.29
C ILE A 164 1.08 -6.20 -10.26
N VAL A 165 1.25 -5.82 -8.97
CA VAL A 165 1.14 -6.74 -7.83
C VAL A 165 0.00 -6.30 -6.92
N LYS A 166 -0.90 -7.21 -6.58
CA LYS A 166 -2.02 -6.99 -5.66
C LYS A 166 -1.75 -7.74 -4.37
N VAL A 167 -1.77 -7.02 -3.24
CA VAL A 167 -1.45 -7.59 -1.93
C VAL A 167 -2.59 -7.33 -0.96
N PHE A 168 -2.99 -8.37 -0.24
CA PHE A 168 -3.95 -8.27 0.86
C PHE A 168 -3.26 -8.75 2.13
N LEU A 169 -3.21 -7.86 3.11
CA LEU A 169 -2.65 -8.14 4.42
C LEU A 169 -3.80 -8.26 5.40
N ILE A 170 -3.86 -9.38 6.10
CA ILE A 170 -4.94 -9.68 7.03
C ILE A 170 -4.41 -9.42 8.43
N GLN A 171 -5.00 -8.45 9.11
CA GLN A 171 -4.71 -8.19 10.51
C GLN A 171 -5.42 -9.25 11.37
N LEU A 172 -4.78 -10.40 11.51
CA LEU A 172 -5.14 -11.35 12.56
C LEU A 172 -4.70 -10.74 13.90
N GLU A 173 -5.44 -10.99 15.00
CA GLU A 173 -5.12 -10.43 16.32
C GLU A 173 -3.61 -10.43 16.62
N GLN A 174 -3.10 -9.36 17.20
CA GLN A 174 -1.67 -8.98 17.33
C GLN A 174 -0.66 -10.12 17.60
N LYS A 175 -1.06 -11.16 18.34
CA LYS A 175 -0.19 -12.31 18.65
C LYS A 175 0.11 -13.21 17.42
N ALA A 176 -0.78 -13.27 16.45
CA ALA A 176 -0.63 -14.18 15.32
C ALA A 176 0.33 -13.64 14.23
N ILE A 177 0.40 -12.33 14.05
CA ILE A 177 1.27 -11.69 13.03
C ILE A 177 2.74 -11.85 13.44
N LEU A 178 3.08 -11.51 14.69
CA LEU A 178 4.47 -11.62 15.21
C LEU A 178 4.95 -13.07 15.21
N THR A 179 4.11 -14.01 15.63
CA THR A 179 4.47 -15.45 15.67
C THR A 179 4.64 -16.03 14.26
N LYS A 180 3.82 -15.60 13.29
CA LYS A 180 3.93 -16.06 11.88
C LYS A 180 5.11 -15.39 11.16
N MET A 181 5.42 -14.12 11.45
CA MET A 181 6.59 -13.43 10.90
C MET A 181 7.91 -13.99 11.45
N GLN A 182 7.95 -14.45 12.72
CA GLN A 182 9.14 -15.08 13.33
C GLN A 182 9.40 -16.52 12.83
N LYS A 183 8.40 -17.22 12.28
CA LYS A 183 8.54 -18.59 11.77
C LYS A 183 8.98 -18.68 10.29
N THR A 184 9.14 -17.55 9.63
CA THR A 184 9.55 -17.50 8.21
C THR A 184 11.06 -17.22 8.06
N TYR A 185 11.81 -17.25 9.19
CA TYR A 185 13.27 -17.18 9.22
C TYR A 185 13.86 -18.48 9.78
#